data_6b3297a0e0714d88d853873b5d8e0a7e
#
_entry.id   6b3297a0e0714d88d853873b5d8e0a7e
#
_cell.length_a   1.000
_cell.length_b   1.000
_cell.length_c   1.000
_cell.angle_alpha   90.00
_cell.angle_beta   90.00
_cell.angle_gamma   90.00
#
_symmetry.space_group_name_H-M   'P 1'
#
loop_
_entity.id
_entity.type
_entity.pdbx_description
1 polymer ?
#
loop_
_entity_poly.entity_id
_entity_poly.type
_entity_poly.pdbx_seq_one_letter_code
_entity_poly.pdbx_strand_id
1 'polypeptide(L)'
;MKTSYCSNCQATVKVVSDFGANYTETYYCSVCDDELSYNFKFCILAAGRGTRNNDVDGLHKALLPLENKPVISHIIDKLDKRIEVVIAVGYKSNQIKTYLDTIYTDRKITYVDVDNFDGDGSGPGYSLLSCKDELQAPFIFTSVDTLVKEDAVFSFVGDNWLGVSEVNIENSMDYCLVRGSKYLDDLYYGTGNRAYVGMAGIHDYDDFWNA
;
A
#
# COMPACT_ATOMS: atom_id res chain seq x y z
N MET A 1 7.10 -16.33 -14.43
CA MET A 1 5.95 -17.19 -14.12
C MET A 1 5.27 -16.54 -12.93
N LYS A 2 4.01 -16.12 -13.06
CA LYS A 2 3.28 -15.47 -11.96
C LYS A 2 2.96 -16.51 -10.87
N THR A 3 3.07 -16.12 -9.61
CA THR A 3 2.62 -16.89 -8.45
C THR A 3 1.64 -16.06 -7.64
N SER A 4 0.70 -16.69 -6.95
CA SER A 4 -0.24 -16.06 -6.03
C SER A 4 -0.54 -17.00 -4.87
N TYR A 5 -1.09 -16.47 -3.78
CA TYR A 5 -1.55 -17.29 -2.67
C TYR A 5 -2.95 -17.83 -2.98
N CYS A 6 -3.14 -19.14 -2.83
CA CYS A 6 -4.44 -19.78 -2.94
C CYS A 6 -5.00 -20.05 -1.54
N SER A 7 -6.13 -19.44 -1.22
CA SER A 7 -6.79 -19.60 0.09
C SER A 7 -7.28 -21.04 0.33
N ASN A 8 -7.69 -21.75 -0.72
CA ASN A 8 -8.14 -23.13 -0.59
C ASN A 8 -6.95 -24.09 -0.37
N CYS A 9 -5.86 -23.92 -1.11
CA CYS A 9 -4.65 -24.73 -0.93
C CYS A 9 -3.80 -24.28 0.26
N GLN A 10 -4.05 -23.09 0.81
CA GLN A 10 -3.24 -22.43 1.85
C GLN A 10 -1.73 -22.39 1.50
N ALA A 11 -1.42 -22.15 0.24
CA ALA A 11 -0.06 -22.16 -0.28
C ALA A 11 0.15 -21.17 -1.42
N THR A 12 1.39 -20.76 -1.62
CA THR A 12 1.78 -20.03 -2.84
C THR A 12 1.79 -21.00 -4.02
N VAL A 13 0.96 -20.74 -5.00
CA VAL A 13 0.76 -21.59 -6.18
C VAL A 13 1.13 -20.84 -7.46
N LYS A 14 1.40 -21.60 -8.51
CA LYS A 14 1.51 -21.03 -9.86
C LYS A 14 0.14 -20.56 -10.32
N VAL A 15 0.14 -19.45 -11.04
CA VAL A 15 -1.07 -18.87 -11.59
C VAL A 15 -1.24 -19.32 -13.04
N VAL A 16 -2.40 -19.86 -13.33
CA VAL A 16 -2.87 -20.11 -14.70
C VAL A 16 -3.90 -19.04 -15.02
N SER A 17 -3.79 -18.42 -16.18
CA SER A 17 -4.78 -17.43 -16.64
C SER A 17 -5.57 -17.97 -17.80
N ASP A 18 -6.86 -17.70 -17.83
CA ASP A 18 -7.74 -17.95 -18.96
C ASP A 18 -8.38 -16.63 -19.42
N PHE A 19 -8.62 -16.49 -20.71
CA PHE A 19 -9.29 -15.34 -21.29
C PHE A 19 -10.75 -15.73 -21.59
N GLY A 20 -11.66 -15.23 -20.78
CA GLY A 20 -13.09 -15.39 -21.00
C GLY A 20 -13.58 -14.65 -22.25
N ALA A 21 -14.80 -14.94 -22.66
CA ALA A 21 -15.46 -14.37 -23.85
C ALA A 21 -15.55 -12.82 -23.85
N ASN A 22 -15.39 -12.19 -22.69
CA ASN A 22 -15.41 -10.73 -22.50
C ASN A 22 -14.00 -10.11 -22.40
N TYR A 23 -12.96 -10.81 -22.78
CA TYR A 23 -11.54 -10.39 -22.66
C TYR A 23 -11.12 -10.08 -21.20
N THR A 24 -11.80 -10.64 -20.22
CA THR A 24 -11.38 -10.59 -18.82
C THR A 24 -10.44 -11.74 -18.53
N GLU A 25 -9.21 -11.43 -18.12
CA GLU A 25 -8.24 -12.43 -17.68
C GLU A 25 -8.61 -12.91 -16.29
N THR A 26 -8.99 -14.17 -16.14
CA THR A 26 -9.27 -14.81 -14.85
C THR A 26 -8.08 -15.67 -14.44
N TYR A 27 -7.70 -15.61 -13.21
CA TYR A 27 -6.55 -16.34 -12.67
C TYR A 27 -7.02 -17.49 -11.80
N TYR A 28 -6.46 -18.67 -12.03
CA TYR A 28 -6.79 -19.90 -11.33
C TYR A 28 -5.58 -20.47 -10.59
N CYS A 29 -5.86 -21.18 -9.51
CA CYS A 29 -4.87 -21.97 -8.81
C CYS A 29 -4.47 -23.18 -9.70
N SER A 30 -3.18 -23.36 -9.93
CA SER A 30 -2.68 -24.49 -10.75
C SER A 30 -2.80 -25.85 -10.04
N VAL A 31 -3.29 -25.89 -8.79
CA VAL A 31 -3.40 -27.09 -7.97
C VAL A 31 -4.86 -27.53 -7.80
N CYS A 32 -5.78 -26.59 -7.52
CA CYS A 32 -7.18 -26.90 -7.25
C CYS A 32 -8.17 -26.28 -8.25
N ASP A 33 -7.66 -25.57 -9.27
CA ASP A 33 -8.43 -24.85 -10.30
C ASP A 33 -9.42 -23.79 -9.73
N ASP A 34 -9.34 -23.47 -8.45
CA ASP A 34 -10.13 -22.38 -7.89
C ASP A 34 -9.72 -21.03 -8.44
N GLU A 35 -10.68 -20.16 -8.66
CA GLU A 35 -10.43 -18.79 -9.02
C GLU A 35 -9.66 -18.08 -7.91
N LEU A 36 -8.51 -17.52 -8.26
CA LEU A 36 -7.68 -16.79 -7.32
C LEU A 36 -8.28 -15.40 -7.11
N SER A 37 -9.02 -15.25 -6.04
CA SER A 37 -9.44 -13.94 -5.55
C SER A 37 -8.30 -13.30 -4.74
N TYR A 38 -8.12 -12.01 -4.91
CA TYR A 38 -7.25 -11.26 -3.99
C TYR A 38 -8.00 -11.07 -2.67
N ASN A 39 -7.64 -11.88 -1.67
CA ASN A 39 -8.24 -11.79 -0.34
C ASN A 39 -7.59 -10.70 0.52
N PHE A 40 -7.06 -9.64 -0.11
CA PHE A 40 -6.49 -8.53 0.61
C PHE A 40 -6.88 -7.19 -0.02
N LYS A 41 -6.81 -6.14 0.78
CA LYS A 41 -7.00 -4.74 0.35
C LYS A 41 -5.66 -4.02 0.28
N PHE A 42 -5.60 -2.96 -0.53
CA PHE A 42 -4.41 -2.12 -0.62
C PHE A 42 -4.74 -0.72 -0.11
N CYS A 43 -4.03 -0.28 0.93
CA CYS A 43 -4.24 1.03 1.54
C CYS A 43 -3.12 2.00 1.16
N ILE A 44 -3.50 3.19 0.66
CA ILE A 44 -2.58 4.27 0.33
C ILE A 44 -2.77 5.43 1.31
N LEU A 45 -1.74 5.75 2.09
CA LEU A 45 -1.77 6.85 3.04
C LEU A 45 -1.41 8.16 2.34
N ALA A 46 -2.41 8.95 2.00
CA ALA A 46 -2.29 10.21 1.24
C ALA A 46 -2.91 11.41 1.96
N ALA A 47 -3.10 11.37 3.28
CA ALA A 47 -3.77 12.44 4.01
C ALA A 47 -2.87 13.67 4.31
N GLY A 48 -1.55 13.47 4.45
CA GLY A 48 -0.63 14.48 4.94
C GLY A 48 -0.31 15.59 3.93
N ARG A 49 0.02 16.78 4.44
CA ARG A 49 0.36 17.99 3.65
C ARG A 49 1.68 17.85 2.87
N GLY A 50 2.62 17.05 3.32
CA GLY A 50 3.95 16.97 2.70
C GLY A 50 4.76 18.26 2.88
N THR A 51 4.85 18.77 4.09
CA THR A 51 5.45 20.07 4.45
C THR A 51 6.91 20.27 3.98
N ARG A 52 7.62 19.18 3.70
CA ARG A 52 8.97 19.22 3.12
C ARG A 52 9.00 19.65 1.64
N ASN A 53 7.90 19.56 0.92
CA ASN A 53 7.79 19.86 -0.50
C ASN A 53 7.06 21.18 -0.75
N ASN A 54 7.42 22.26 -0.09
CA ASN A 54 6.89 23.63 -0.27
C ASN A 54 5.84 23.74 -1.38
N ASP A 55 4.60 23.41 -1.09
CA ASP A 55 3.36 23.50 -1.88
C ASP A 55 3.57 23.84 -3.37
N VAL A 56 4.26 22.96 -4.10
CA VAL A 56 4.61 23.16 -5.50
C VAL A 56 3.32 23.29 -6.31
N ASP A 57 3.09 24.46 -6.89
CA ASP A 57 1.97 24.78 -7.78
C ASP A 57 0.57 24.53 -7.22
N GLY A 58 0.40 24.52 -5.90
CA GLY A 58 -0.90 24.30 -5.27
C GLY A 58 -1.46 22.88 -5.42
N LEU A 59 -0.67 21.91 -5.90
CA LEU A 59 -1.07 20.51 -6.02
C LEU A 59 -0.77 19.71 -4.75
N HIS A 60 -1.60 18.69 -4.50
CA HIS A 60 -1.28 17.69 -3.49
C HIS A 60 -0.07 16.84 -3.93
N LYS A 61 0.81 16.44 -2.98
CA LYS A 61 2.03 15.66 -3.29
C LYS A 61 1.77 14.36 -4.07
N ALA A 62 0.63 13.71 -3.85
CA ALA A 62 0.22 12.51 -4.57
C ALA A 62 -0.02 12.75 -6.06
N LEU A 63 -0.29 14.00 -6.45
CA LEU A 63 -0.57 14.42 -7.82
C LEU A 63 0.62 15.09 -8.50
N LEU A 64 1.73 15.26 -7.80
CA LEU A 64 2.94 15.77 -8.42
C LEU A 64 3.38 14.83 -9.57
N PRO A 65 3.76 15.39 -10.72
CA PRO A 65 4.17 14.58 -11.84
C PRO A 65 5.54 13.93 -11.56
N LEU A 66 5.59 12.63 -11.76
CA LEU A 66 6.84 11.88 -11.84
C LEU A 66 6.87 11.26 -13.23
N GLU A 67 7.91 11.59 -14.01
CA GLU A 67 7.96 11.28 -15.45
C GLU A 67 6.72 11.87 -16.17
N ASN A 68 5.76 11.05 -16.55
CA ASN A 68 4.61 11.45 -17.36
C ASN A 68 3.25 11.24 -16.66
N LYS A 69 3.21 10.87 -15.38
CA LYS A 69 1.96 10.66 -14.62
C LYS A 69 2.12 11.00 -13.13
N PRO A 70 1.01 11.25 -12.41
CA PRO A 70 1.03 11.51 -10.97
C PRO A 70 1.65 10.36 -10.16
N VAL A 71 2.31 10.70 -9.05
CA VAL A 71 2.94 9.75 -8.13
C VAL A 71 1.98 8.62 -7.73
N ILE A 72 0.73 8.96 -7.36
CA ILE A 72 -0.26 7.97 -6.94
C ILE A 72 -0.59 6.95 -8.03
N SER A 73 -0.54 7.36 -9.29
CA SER A 73 -0.79 6.47 -10.43
C SER A 73 0.30 5.41 -10.61
N HIS A 74 1.56 5.74 -10.24
CA HIS A 74 2.62 4.73 -10.25
C HIS A 74 2.38 3.59 -9.26
N ILE A 75 1.63 3.84 -8.19
CA ILE A 75 1.24 2.81 -7.23
C ILE A 75 0.03 2.03 -7.77
N ILE A 76 -1.05 2.73 -8.14
CA ILE A 76 -2.32 2.12 -8.52
C ILE A 76 -2.18 1.25 -9.79
N ASP A 77 -1.39 1.68 -10.77
CA ASP A 77 -1.20 0.94 -12.03
C ASP A 77 -0.46 -0.40 -11.86
N LYS A 78 0.21 -0.59 -10.73
CA LYS A 78 0.88 -1.86 -10.39
C LYS A 78 -0.05 -2.88 -9.74
N LEU A 79 -1.21 -2.43 -9.27
CA LEU A 79 -2.19 -3.29 -8.61
C LEU A 79 -3.08 -3.95 -9.66
N ASP A 80 -3.39 -5.23 -9.46
CA ASP A 80 -4.46 -5.87 -10.22
C ASP A 80 -5.77 -5.11 -9.99
N LYS A 81 -6.59 -4.99 -11.03
CA LYS A 81 -7.85 -4.22 -10.99
C LYS A 81 -8.86 -4.74 -9.98
N ARG A 82 -8.78 -6.01 -9.61
CA ARG A 82 -9.67 -6.67 -8.63
C ARG A 82 -9.31 -6.35 -7.18
N ILE A 83 -8.10 -5.84 -6.92
CA ILE A 83 -7.70 -5.44 -5.57
C ILE A 83 -8.47 -4.17 -5.19
N GLU A 84 -9.22 -4.24 -4.09
CA GLU A 84 -9.86 -3.06 -3.51
C GLU A 84 -8.81 -2.10 -2.96
N VAL A 85 -8.93 -0.82 -3.33
CA VAL A 85 -8.00 0.22 -2.90
C VAL A 85 -8.69 1.12 -1.89
N VAL A 86 -8.11 1.24 -0.70
CA VAL A 86 -8.51 2.20 0.33
C VAL A 86 -7.53 3.36 0.33
N ILE A 87 -8.00 4.59 0.32
CA ILE A 87 -7.14 5.76 0.28
C ILE A 87 -7.48 6.68 1.46
N ALA A 88 -6.55 6.82 2.40
CA ALA A 88 -6.62 7.83 3.44
C ALA A 88 -6.34 9.20 2.82
N VAL A 89 -7.30 10.10 2.85
CA VAL A 89 -7.22 11.45 2.29
C VAL A 89 -7.48 12.50 3.37
N GLY A 90 -6.86 13.66 3.24
CA GLY A 90 -7.00 14.77 4.21
C GLY A 90 -6.74 16.10 3.51
N TYR A 91 -5.50 16.60 3.58
CA TYR A 91 -5.11 17.82 2.90
C TYR A 91 -5.44 17.75 1.40
N LYS A 92 -6.14 18.74 0.88
CA LYS A 92 -6.56 18.81 -0.54
C LYS A 92 -7.22 17.53 -1.06
N SER A 93 -7.99 16.82 -0.22
CA SER A 93 -8.63 15.54 -0.55
C SER A 93 -9.43 15.58 -1.87
N ASN A 94 -10.13 16.69 -2.14
CA ASN A 94 -10.90 16.84 -3.37
C ASN A 94 -10.07 16.71 -4.65
N GLN A 95 -8.80 17.14 -4.63
CA GLN A 95 -7.94 17.01 -5.80
C GLN A 95 -7.64 15.53 -6.10
N ILE A 96 -7.34 14.74 -5.06
CA ILE A 96 -7.08 13.30 -5.19
C ILE A 96 -8.34 12.60 -5.67
N LYS A 97 -9.49 12.82 -5.00
CA LYS A 97 -10.77 12.19 -5.34
C LYS A 97 -11.14 12.49 -6.79
N THR A 98 -11.16 13.77 -7.19
CA THR A 98 -11.52 14.17 -8.57
C THR A 98 -10.61 13.51 -9.62
N TYR A 99 -9.30 13.47 -9.38
CA TYR A 99 -8.36 12.84 -10.30
C TYR A 99 -8.63 11.35 -10.44
N LEU A 100 -8.73 10.64 -9.32
CA LEU A 100 -8.87 9.18 -9.32
C LEU A 100 -10.23 8.73 -9.87
N ASP A 101 -11.31 9.42 -9.52
CA ASP A 101 -12.65 9.13 -10.04
C ASP A 101 -12.75 9.37 -11.56
N THR A 102 -11.91 10.27 -12.09
CA THR A 102 -11.86 10.53 -13.53
C THR A 102 -11.07 9.47 -14.29
N ILE A 103 -9.94 9.02 -13.72
CA ILE A 103 -8.98 8.16 -14.42
C ILE A 103 -9.23 6.66 -14.17
N TYR A 104 -9.68 6.29 -12.97
CA TYR A 104 -9.83 4.90 -12.54
C TYR A 104 -11.28 4.49 -12.36
N THR A 105 -12.11 4.74 -13.37
CA THR A 105 -13.57 4.51 -13.36
C THR A 105 -13.97 3.03 -13.23
N ASP A 106 -13.05 2.12 -13.54
CA ASP A 106 -13.24 0.67 -13.49
C ASP A 106 -12.62 0.00 -12.24
N ARG A 107 -12.20 0.81 -11.25
CA ARG A 107 -11.63 0.32 -10.00
C ARG A 107 -12.54 0.58 -8.80
N LYS A 108 -12.54 -0.35 -7.86
CA LYS A 108 -13.15 -0.13 -6.55
C LYS A 108 -12.18 0.64 -5.66
N ILE A 109 -12.43 1.93 -5.50
CA ILE A 109 -11.66 2.83 -4.63
C ILE A 109 -12.58 3.33 -3.51
N THR A 110 -12.14 3.16 -2.27
CA THR A 110 -12.81 3.70 -1.08
C THR A 110 -11.94 4.81 -0.50
N TYR A 111 -12.53 5.98 -0.26
CA TYR A 111 -11.85 7.11 0.36
C TYR A 111 -12.22 7.19 1.84
N VAL A 112 -11.21 7.34 2.69
CA VAL A 112 -11.38 7.59 4.12
C VAL A 112 -10.86 8.98 4.42
N ASP A 113 -11.74 9.88 4.84
CA ASP A 113 -11.36 11.24 5.21
C ASP A 113 -10.72 11.22 6.62
N VAL A 114 -9.49 11.69 6.70
CA VAL A 114 -8.72 11.81 7.93
C VAL A 114 -8.89 13.22 8.45
N ASP A 115 -9.50 13.38 9.61
CA ASP A 115 -9.80 14.68 10.22
C ASP A 115 -8.55 15.35 10.80
N ASN A 116 -7.69 14.59 11.50
CA ASN A 116 -6.43 15.08 12.07
C ASN A 116 -5.24 14.73 11.15
N PHE A 117 -5.17 15.36 9.97
CA PHE A 117 -4.07 15.15 9.03
C PHE A 117 -2.88 16.11 9.22
N ASP A 118 -2.99 17.09 10.13
CA ASP A 118 -1.99 18.14 10.39
C ASP A 118 -2.00 18.53 11.88
N GLY A 119 -0.81 18.80 12.43
CA GLY A 119 -0.64 19.16 13.84
C GLY A 119 -0.35 17.97 14.75
N ASP A 120 -0.55 18.20 16.05
CA ASP A 120 -0.22 17.23 17.09
C ASP A 120 -1.06 15.96 16.97
N GLY A 121 -0.41 14.79 17.03
CA GLY A 121 -1.05 13.49 16.89
C GLY A 121 -1.33 13.08 15.45
N SER A 122 -1.09 13.95 14.46
CA SER A 122 -1.16 13.56 13.05
C SER A 122 0.01 12.64 12.66
N GLY A 123 -0.19 11.83 11.64
CA GLY A 123 0.88 10.98 11.13
C GLY A 123 0.37 9.75 10.36
N PRO A 124 1.28 8.95 9.80
CA PRO A 124 0.92 7.74 9.05
C PRO A 124 0.11 6.73 9.89
N GLY A 125 0.47 6.58 11.18
CA GLY A 125 -0.24 5.69 12.10
C GLY A 125 -1.69 6.13 12.33
N TYR A 126 -1.93 7.43 12.54
CA TYR A 126 -3.29 7.96 12.69
C TYR A 126 -4.10 7.82 11.39
N SER A 127 -3.48 8.10 10.24
CA SER A 127 -4.12 7.91 8.94
C SER A 127 -4.49 6.44 8.69
N LEU A 128 -3.64 5.50 9.10
CA LEU A 128 -3.92 4.07 9.00
C LEU A 128 -5.05 3.66 9.96
N LEU A 129 -5.01 4.14 11.21
CA LEU A 129 -6.05 3.89 12.20
C LEU A 129 -7.42 4.40 11.73
N SER A 130 -7.46 5.54 11.06
CA SER A 130 -8.71 6.07 10.48
C SER A 130 -9.31 5.13 9.43
N CYS A 131 -8.49 4.29 8.79
CA CYS A 131 -8.94 3.30 7.81
C CYS A 131 -9.35 1.94 8.43
N LYS A 132 -9.33 1.78 9.76
CA LYS A 132 -9.58 0.52 10.45
C LYS A 132 -10.85 -0.18 9.97
N ASP A 133 -11.96 0.53 9.88
CA ASP A 133 -13.26 -0.06 9.54
C ASP A 133 -13.31 -0.60 8.10
N GLU A 134 -12.53 0.01 7.19
CA GLU A 134 -12.41 -0.42 5.81
C GLU A 134 -11.37 -1.53 5.61
N LEU A 135 -10.48 -1.75 6.58
CA LEU A 135 -9.37 -2.71 6.52
C LEU A 135 -9.62 -3.93 7.42
N GLN A 136 -10.85 -4.46 7.40
CA GLN A 136 -11.26 -5.68 8.13
C GLN A 136 -11.04 -6.95 7.28
N ALA A 137 -9.86 -7.06 6.69
CA ALA A 137 -9.35 -8.19 5.92
C ALA A 137 -7.81 -8.05 5.88
N PRO A 138 -7.05 -9.07 5.48
CA PRO A 138 -5.63 -8.87 5.20
C PRO A 138 -5.41 -7.65 4.30
N PHE A 139 -4.36 -6.88 4.55
CA PHE A 139 -4.11 -5.67 3.77
C PHE A 139 -2.61 -5.36 3.63
N ILE A 140 -2.27 -4.66 2.55
CA ILE A 140 -0.98 -4.00 2.39
C ILE A 140 -1.23 -2.50 2.54
N PHE A 141 -0.39 -1.79 3.28
CA PHE A 141 -0.44 -0.34 3.28
C PHE A 141 0.89 0.27 2.86
N THR A 142 0.82 1.46 2.26
CA THR A 142 1.99 2.22 1.85
C THR A 142 1.76 3.72 1.99
N SER A 143 2.83 4.45 2.24
CA SER A 143 2.83 5.91 2.05
C SER A 143 2.76 6.25 0.56
N VAL A 144 2.04 7.30 0.20
CA VAL A 144 1.85 7.70 -1.22
C VAL A 144 3.14 8.08 -1.94
N ASP A 145 4.19 8.38 -1.20
CA ASP A 145 5.53 8.74 -1.71
C ASP A 145 6.52 7.56 -1.71
N THR A 146 6.05 6.36 -1.35
CA THR A 146 6.84 5.13 -1.44
C THR A 146 6.58 4.46 -2.78
N LEU A 147 7.55 4.52 -3.68
CA LEU A 147 7.47 3.87 -4.98
C LEU A 147 8.36 2.63 -5.01
N VAL A 148 7.82 1.56 -5.57
CA VAL A 148 8.54 0.31 -5.77
C VAL A 148 8.96 0.16 -7.23
N LYS A 149 10.01 -0.60 -7.49
CA LYS A 149 10.50 -0.86 -8.86
C LYS A 149 9.42 -1.52 -9.72
N GLU A 150 9.55 -1.41 -11.03
CA GLU A 150 8.55 -1.88 -12.00
C GLU A 150 8.25 -3.37 -11.92
N ASP A 151 9.22 -4.19 -11.54
CA ASP A 151 9.12 -5.63 -11.41
C ASP A 151 8.60 -6.12 -10.04
N ALA A 152 8.34 -5.21 -9.11
CA ALA A 152 7.78 -5.57 -7.82
C ALA A 152 6.33 -6.02 -7.96
N VAL A 153 6.04 -7.20 -7.45
CA VAL A 153 4.69 -7.78 -7.40
C VAL A 153 4.19 -7.69 -5.96
N PHE A 154 3.04 -7.07 -5.78
CA PHE A 154 2.35 -7.09 -4.50
C PHE A 154 1.63 -8.42 -4.34
N SER A 155 2.26 -9.34 -3.64
CA SER A 155 1.65 -10.62 -3.27
C SER A 155 1.59 -10.76 -1.77
N PHE A 156 0.50 -11.28 -1.27
CA PHE A 156 0.35 -11.67 0.12
C PHE A 156 0.77 -13.14 0.28
N VAL A 157 1.68 -13.42 1.17
CA VAL A 157 2.21 -14.77 1.42
C VAL A 157 1.94 -15.18 2.86
N GLY A 158 0.69 -15.11 3.29
CA GLY A 158 0.25 -15.73 4.55
C GLY A 158 0.92 -15.27 5.86
N ASP A 159 1.85 -14.32 5.82
CA ASP A 159 2.59 -13.79 6.98
C ASP A 159 2.56 -12.26 7.00
N ASN A 160 2.70 -11.66 8.17
CA ASN A 160 2.97 -10.23 8.30
C ASN A 160 4.38 -9.90 7.82
N TRP A 161 4.55 -8.77 7.13
CA TRP A 161 5.85 -8.34 6.66
C TRP A 161 6.01 -6.82 6.71
N LEU A 162 7.26 -6.38 6.80
CA LEU A 162 7.66 -4.98 6.80
C LEU A 162 8.64 -4.70 5.66
N GLY A 163 8.41 -3.66 4.89
CA GLY A 163 9.31 -3.22 3.83
C GLY A 163 10.55 -2.52 4.42
N VAL A 164 11.73 -3.01 4.05
CA VAL A 164 13.00 -2.50 4.55
C VAL A 164 13.95 -2.24 3.39
N SER A 165 14.69 -1.14 3.46
CA SER A 165 15.82 -0.84 2.57
C SER A 165 17.11 -0.78 3.35
N GLU A 166 18.19 -1.27 2.75
CA GLU A 166 19.54 -1.04 3.26
C GLU A 166 19.95 0.40 3.00
N VAL A 167 20.41 1.06 4.03
CA VAL A 167 20.81 2.46 4.01
C VAL A 167 22.07 2.65 4.85
N ASN A 168 22.86 3.66 4.53
CA ASN A 168 23.97 4.06 5.40
C ASN A 168 23.62 5.41 6.04
N ILE A 169 23.04 5.35 7.25
CA ILE A 169 22.57 6.52 7.96
C ILE A 169 23.45 6.72 9.20
N GLU A 170 24.32 7.72 9.14
CA GLU A 170 25.22 8.05 10.26
C GLU A 170 24.52 8.85 11.36
N ASN A 171 23.49 9.63 11.03
CA ASN A 171 22.69 10.39 12.00
C ASN A 171 21.39 10.87 11.35
N SER A 172 20.29 10.15 11.49
CA SER A 172 19.03 10.65 10.96
C SER A 172 17.87 10.43 11.93
N MET A 173 17.33 11.55 12.42
CA MET A 173 16.03 11.60 13.10
C MET A 173 14.86 11.48 12.10
N ASP A 174 15.15 11.50 10.79
CA ASP A 174 14.15 11.55 9.73
C ASP A 174 13.69 10.16 9.26
N TYR A 175 14.42 9.11 9.64
CA TYR A 175 14.11 7.74 9.23
C TYR A 175 13.82 6.84 10.42
N CYS A 176 12.73 6.11 10.32
CA CYS A 176 12.45 5.00 11.22
C CYS A 176 13.32 3.81 10.83
N LEU A 177 14.18 3.37 11.73
CA LEU A 177 15.11 2.27 11.52
C LEU A 177 14.54 0.97 12.06
N VAL A 178 14.98 -0.15 11.49
CA VAL A 178 14.50 -1.49 11.81
C VAL A 178 15.60 -2.28 12.49
N ARG A 179 15.30 -2.83 13.67
CA ARG A 179 16.11 -3.84 14.35
C ARG A 179 15.43 -5.20 14.22
N GLY A 180 16.21 -6.22 13.96
CA GLY A 180 15.75 -7.59 13.74
C GLY A 180 16.35 -8.19 12.47
N SER A 181 16.24 -9.49 12.30
CA SER A 181 16.69 -10.20 11.10
C SER A 181 15.52 -10.76 10.31
N LYS A 182 15.02 -11.93 10.69
CA LYS A 182 13.81 -12.54 10.12
C LYS A 182 12.53 -11.94 10.71
N TYR A 183 12.58 -11.60 12.01
CA TYR A 183 11.47 -10.98 12.73
C TYR A 183 11.84 -9.56 13.13
N LEU A 184 10.83 -8.72 13.26
CA LEU A 184 10.96 -7.37 13.76
C LEU A 184 11.12 -7.43 15.30
N ASP A 185 12.23 -6.88 15.80
CA ASP A 185 12.46 -6.73 17.24
C ASP A 185 12.06 -5.32 17.71
N ASP A 186 12.36 -4.31 16.89
CA ASP A 186 12.13 -2.91 17.28
C ASP A 186 12.13 -1.98 16.06
N LEU A 187 11.41 -0.85 16.20
CA LEU A 187 11.45 0.32 15.34
C LEU A 187 12.01 1.50 16.15
N TYR A 188 13.08 2.14 15.67
CA TYR A 188 13.78 3.17 16.42
C TYR A 188 14.31 4.30 15.54
N TYR A 189 14.70 5.40 16.18
CA TYR A 189 15.39 6.51 15.52
C TYR A 189 16.84 6.56 16.01
N GLY A 190 17.78 6.88 15.10
CA GLY A 190 19.19 6.97 15.46
C GLY A 190 20.12 6.58 14.31
N THR A 191 21.20 5.84 14.63
CA THR A 191 22.14 5.31 13.63
C THR A 191 21.82 3.88 13.28
N GLY A 192 21.93 3.52 12.01
CA GLY A 192 21.65 2.17 11.54
C GLY A 192 21.79 2.00 10.04
N ASN A 193 21.60 0.78 9.56
CA ASN A 193 21.78 0.43 8.16
C ASN A 193 20.51 -0.15 7.50
N ARG A 194 19.38 -0.19 8.22
CA ARG A 194 18.11 -0.69 7.68
C ARG A 194 17.00 0.28 8.02
N ALA A 195 16.40 0.89 7.01
CA ALA A 195 15.29 1.83 7.17
C ALA A 195 13.96 1.21 6.76
N TYR A 196 12.92 1.47 7.54
CA TYR A 196 11.55 1.19 7.14
C TYR A 196 11.15 2.10 5.96
N VAL A 197 10.62 1.51 4.90
CA VAL A 197 10.30 2.24 3.66
C VAL A 197 8.87 2.76 3.59
N GLY A 198 8.11 2.70 4.68
CA GLY A 198 6.73 3.19 4.68
C GLY A 198 5.73 2.23 4.04
N MET A 199 6.04 0.93 3.98
CA MET A 199 5.17 -0.11 3.42
C MET A 199 5.21 -1.36 4.31
N ALA A 200 4.04 -1.95 4.56
CA ALA A 200 3.94 -3.24 5.25
C ALA A 200 2.71 -4.02 4.77
N GLY A 201 2.76 -5.33 4.96
CA GLY A 201 1.62 -6.23 4.78
C GLY A 201 1.19 -6.82 6.11
N ILE A 202 -0.09 -6.77 6.38
CA ILE A 202 -0.73 -7.26 7.60
C ILE A 202 -1.67 -8.40 7.21
N HIS A 203 -1.29 -9.62 7.51
CA HIS A 203 -2.11 -10.81 7.32
C HIS A 203 -3.04 -11.00 8.51
N ASP A 204 -2.49 -10.92 9.71
CA ASP A 204 -3.21 -11.12 10.97
C ASP A 204 -3.84 -9.80 11.42
N TYR A 205 -4.77 -9.28 10.60
CA TYR A 205 -5.38 -7.96 10.79
C TYR A 205 -6.19 -7.87 12.08
N ASP A 206 -6.83 -8.95 12.51
CA ASP A 206 -7.56 -8.98 13.78
C ASP A 206 -6.64 -8.72 14.97
N ASP A 207 -5.51 -9.41 15.04
CA ASP A 207 -4.50 -9.22 16.08
C ASP A 207 -3.89 -7.82 15.99
N PHE A 208 -3.62 -7.35 14.77
CA PHE A 208 -3.06 -6.02 14.53
C PHE A 208 -3.98 -4.90 15.05
N TRP A 209 -5.30 -5.01 14.85
CA TRP A 209 -6.24 -4.00 15.30
C TRP A 209 -6.61 -4.09 16.78
N ASN A 210 -6.31 -5.19 17.45
CA ASN A 210 -6.55 -5.41 18.87
C ASN A 210 -5.33 -5.19 19.77
N ALA A 211 -4.16 -4.92 19.19
CA ALA A 211 -2.92 -4.59 19.89
C ALA A 211 -2.88 -3.12 20.33
#